data_5210d7f1e8627db4d196439f4975c85c
#
_entry.id   5210d7f1e8627db4d196439f4975c85c
#
_cell.length_a   1.000
_cell.length_b   1.000
_cell.length_c   1.000
_cell.angle_alpha   90.00
_cell.angle_beta   90.00
_cell.angle_gamma   90.00
#
_symmetry.space_group_name_H-M   'P 1'
#
loop_
_entity.id
_entity.type
_entity.pdbx_description
1 polymer ?
#
loop_
_entity_poly.entity_id
_entity_poly.type
_entity_poly.pdbx_seq_one_letter_code
_entity_poly.pdbx_strand_id
1 'polypeptide(L)'
;MKKIISLVFMLLCVSFAAKALWLSARWEGTVQMGKTQQTLKFDISEARDGSLDANVIAINGKATSIPCEASRLPGYYQVEIKIPSMNACFTGTVLNSDCIDGTFSQNGKEQPLKLLCKDYDTGEVVAHIRPQKPKPLVMIDSLGNEKIIEKEWKGNITFREVKFGHDDVTLAGTLYYPCSNCPVAIIVSGSGTQDRDGTMFDQQPYRAIAEYLLSRGVGVLCYDERGAGESSPLKGSETTFDFARDAQAAFDFLMDYEGINHSRVGYIGHSEGGQIAFINAASDPRVAFVVSLAGPAVKGRDVMVKQNLSMLDMVGMPCTQAQVEEIEGMFDDIAGMPDTTALRESLRQRFAASTLQRYTPELIEQSVALMTTPWYMTFVRLDPKPYLEKINCQVLALGGEWDFQVDAETSFNALKASVKNVRCELLPEHNHLFQQCASKLESLNYATQGEISSTTRALILDFIKGVYTKKQ
;
A
#
# COMPACT_ATOMS: atom_id res chain seq x y z
N MET A 1 -16.85 10.13 19.32
CA MET A 1 -15.43 10.28 19.67
C MET A 1 -14.78 8.97 20.15
N LYS A 2 -15.27 8.29 21.21
CA LYS A 2 -14.63 7.04 21.71
C LYS A 2 -14.60 5.87 20.70
N LYS A 3 -15.50 5.78 19.70
CA LYS A 3 -15.53 4.74 18.66
C LYS A 3 -14.55 5.00 17.50
N ILE A 4 -14.11 6.24 17.31
CA ILE A 4 -13.11 6.62 16.29
C ILE A 4 -11.72 6.14 16.68
N ILE A 5 -11.41 6.09 17.98
CA ILE A 5 -10.11 5.68 18.52
C ILE A 5 -9.82 4.20 18.23
N SER A 6 -10.83 3.33 18.34
CA SER A 6 -10.70 1.88 18.04
C SER A 6 -10.27 1.63 16.60
N LEU A 7 -10.71 2.50 15.69
CA LEU A 7 -10.44 2.42 14.27
C LEU A 7 -9.03 2.90 13.90
N VAL A 8 -8.54 3.94 14.57
CA VAL A 8 -7.24 4.56 14.27
C VAL A 8 -6.08 3.59 14.57
N PHE A 9 -6.13 2.85 15.66
CA PHE A 9 -5.05 1.94 16.03
C PHE A 9 -5.07 0.62 15.22
N MET A 10 -6.24 0.16 14.77
CA MET A 10 -6.34 -0.95 13.82
C MET A 10 -5.74 -0.57 12.44
N LEU A 11 -5.93 0.68 12.02
CA LEU A 11 -5.27 1.29 10.85
C LEU A 11 -3.74 1.32 10.98
N LEU A 12 -3.21 1.54 12.18
CA LEU A 12 -1.77 1.66 12.44
C LEU A 12 -1.02 0.32 12.37
N CYS A 13 -1.72 -0.78 12.63
CA CYS A 13 -1.18 -2.13 12.42
C CYS A 13 -1.44 -2.66 11.00
N VAL A 14 -2.41 -2.09 10.26
CA VAL A 14 -2.91 -2.57 8.98
C VAL A 14 -2.55 -1.62 7.82
N SER A 15 -1.91 -0.46 8.10
CA SER A 15 -1.60 0.55 7.08
C SER A 15 -0.69 0.05 5.95
N PHE A 16 -0.13 -1.14 6.06
CA PHE A 16 0.60 -1.80 5.00
C PHE A 16 -0.21 -2.85 4.21
N ALA A 17 -1.42 -3.18 4.67
CA ALA A 17 -2.33 -4.08 3.97
C ALA A 17 -3.64 -3.35 3.60
N ALA A 18 -3.63 -2.04 3.45
CA ALA A 18 -4.77 -1.31 2.93
C ALA A 18 -4.95 -1.60 1.44
N LYS A 19 -5.29 -2.85 1.11
CA LYS A 19 -6.18 -3.08 -0.02
C LYS A 19 -7.37 -2.15 0.22
N ALA A 20 -7.69 -1.31 -0.73
CA ALA A 20 -8.92 -0.55 -0.68
C ALA A 20 -10.02 -1.50 -0.27
N LEU A 21 -10.65 -1.23 0.87
CA LEU A 21 -11.78 -2.02 1.32
C LEU A 21 -12.99 -1.62 0.48
N TRP A 22 -12.92 -1.99 -0.78
CA TRP A 22 -13.94 -1.76 -1.78
C TRP A 22 -15.14 -2.65 -1.46
N LEU A 23 -16.30 -2.02 -1.32
CA LEU A 23 -17.53 -2.72 -0.93
C LEU A 23 -18.30 -3.29 -2.13
N SER A 24 -17.89 -2.98 -3.35
CA SER A 24 -18.57 -3.47 -4.56
C SER A 24 -18.43 -4.98 -4.70
N ALA A 25 -19.32 -5.72 -4.06
CA ALA A 25 -19.37 -7.18 -4.08
C ALA A 25 -20.73 -7.71 -3.64
N ARG A 26 -20.92 -9.02 -3.73
CA ARG A 26 -22.01 -9.71 -3.03
C ARG A 26 -21.58 -10.18 -1.67
N TRP A 27 -22.41 -9.86 -0.70
CA TRP A 27 -22.18 -10.13 0.71
C TRP A 27 -23.28 -11.03 1.25
N GLU A 28 -22.92 -11.99 2.07
CA GLU A 28 -23.87 -12.93 2.67
C GLU A 28 -23.67 -13.01 4.16
N GLY A 29 -24.77 -13.00 4.91
CA GLY A 29 -24.77 -13.18 6.33
C GLY A 29 -26.07 -13.77 6.85
N THR A 30 -26.03 -14.34 8.04
CA THR A 30 -27.17 -15.04 8.62
C THR A 30 -27.63 -14.35 9.91
N VAL A 31 -28.91 -14.05 9.97
CA VAL A 31 -29.58 -13.38 11.10
C VAL A 31 -30.73 -14.20 11.65
N GLN A 32 -31.05 -14.00 12.94
CA GLN A 32 -32.22 -14.55 13.56
C GLN A 32 -33.42 -13.62 13.35
N MET A 33 -34.42 -14.06 12.59
CA MET A 33 -35.67 -13.33 12.37
C MET A 33 -36.84 -14.06 13.06
N GLY A 34 -37.22 -13.57 14.21
CA GLY A 34 -38.22 -14.23 15.03
C GLY A 34 -37.77 -15.61 15.54
N LYS A 35 -38.48 -16.70 15.15
CA LYS A 35 -38.11 -18.07 15.51
C LYS A 35 -37.24 -18.79 14.49
N THR A 36 -36.98 -18.16 13.36
CA THR A 36 -36.23 -18.75 12.22
C THR A 36 -34.92 -18.00 11.96
N GLN A 37 -33.90 -18.77 11.61
CA GLN A 37 -32.66 -18.24 11.09
C GLN A 37 -32.81 -17.95 9.60
N GLN A 38 -32.36 -16.79 9.13
CA GLN A 38 -32.45 -16.37 7.73
C GLN A 38 -31.11 -15.91 7.22
N THR A 39 -30.79 -16.31 6.00
CA THR A 39 -29.61 -15.86 5.28
C THR A 39 -30.00 -14.72 4.35
N LEU A 40 -29.33 -13.59 4.51
CA LEU A 40 -29.48 -12.40 3.67
C LEU A 40 -28.31 -12.31 2.70
N LYS A 41 -28.62 -12.01 1.44
CA LYS A 41 -27.60 -11.68 0.43
C LYS A 41 -27.78 -10.24 -0.02
N PHE A 42 -26.71 -9.49 0.08
CA PHE A 42 -26.63 -8.09 -0.34
C PHE A 42 -25.80 -8.00 -1.63
N ASP A 43 -26.24 -7.19 -2.55
CA ASP A 43 -25.43 -6.67 -3.65
C ASP A 43 -25.10 -5.22 -3.32
N ILE A 44 -23.83 -4.92 -3.13
CA ILE A 44 -23.36 -3.57 -2.78
C ILE A 44 -22.47 -3.09 -3.92
N SER A 45 -22.68 -1.86 -4.38
CA SER A 45 -21.82 -1.18 -5.32
C SER A 45 -21.37 0.16 -4.74
N GLU A 46 -20.11 0.49 -4.96
CA GLU A 46 -19.50 1.73 -4.50
C GLU A 46 -19.06 2.55 -5.72
N ALA A 47 -19.50 3.80 -5.78
CA ALA A 47 -19.12 4.72 -6.82
C ALA A 47 -17.77 5.40 -6.49
N ARG A 48 -17.16 6.06 -7.47
CA ARG A 48 -15.86 6.73 -7.30
C ARG A 48 -15.85 7.86 -6.25
N ASP A 49 -17.01 8.45 -5.99
CA ASP A 49 -17.18 9.48 -4.98
C ASP A 49 -17.41 8.92 -3.56
N GLY A 50 -17.33 7.59 -3.41
CA GLY A 50 -17.57 6.88 -2.15
C GLY A 50 -19.04 6.68 -1.80
N SER A 51 -19.97 7.09 -2.68
CA SER A 51 -21.39 6.81 -2.49
C SER A 51 -21.66 5.32 -2.66
N LEU A 52 -22.57 4.78 -1.84
CA LEU A 52 -22.93 3.36 -1.86
C LEU A 52 -24.35 3.20 -2.41
N ASP A 53 -24.52 2.20 -3.28
CA ASP A 53 -25.82 1.63 -3.65
C ASP A 53 -25.87 0.19 -3.14
N ALA A 54 -26.99 -0.23 -2.57
CA ALA A 54 -27.13 -1.56 -2.00
C ALA A 54 -28.56 -2.10 -2.17
N ASN A 55 -28.64 -3.41 -2.39
CA ASN A 55 -29.91 -4.11 -2.48
C ASN A 55 -29.81 -5.45 -1.73
N VAL A 56 -30.88 -5.87 -1.05
CA VAL A 56 -31.04 -7.27 -0.63
C VAL A 56 -31.54 -8.05 -1.84
N ILE A 57 -30.69 -8.94 -2.37
CA ILE A 57 -30.96 -9.69 -3.61
C ILE A 57 -31.46 -11.11 -3.38
N ALA A 58 -31.32 -11.66 -2.17
CA ALA A 58 -31.89 -12.94 -1.80
C ALA A 58 -32.10 -13.07 -0.28
N ILE A 59 -33.20 -13.74 0.10
CA ILE A 59 -33.47 -14.15 1.47
C ILE A 59 -33.69 -15.66 1.47
N ASN A 60 -32.91 -16.41 2.24
CA ASN A 60 -32.92 -17.88 2.26
C ASN A 60 -32.83 -18.53 0.87
N GLY A 61 -32.03 -17.94 -0.01
CA GLY A 61 -31.84 -18.42 -1.39
C GLY A 61 -32.98 -18.08 -2.36
N LYS A 62 -34.09 -17.45 -1.88
CA LYS A 62 -35.12 -16.94 -2.77
C LYS A 62 -34.74 -15.57 -3.29
N ALA A 63 -34.68 -15.42 -4.62
CA ALA A 63 -34.39 -14.15 -5.25
C ALA A 63 -35.39 -13.06 -4.83
N THR A 64 -34.90 -11.88 -4.54
CA THR A 64 -35.66 -10.70 -4.19
C THR A 64 -34.96 -9.46 -4.76
N SER A 65 -35.59 -8.32 -4.68
CA SER A 65 -34.98 -7.03 -4.99
C SER A 65 -35.53 -6.01 -4.02
N ILE A 66 -34.85 -5.83 -2.90
CA ILE A 66 -35.24 -4.90 -1.85
C ILE A 66 -34.21 -3.78 -1.83
N PRO A 67 -34.57 -2.55 -2.24
CA PRO A 67 -33.66 -1.41 -2.20
C PRO A 67 -33.26 -1.08 -0.77
N CYS A 68 -31.98 -0.75 -0.60
CA CYS A 68 -31.40 -0.31 0.67
C CYS A 68 -30.88 1.12 0.53
N GLU A 69 -30.87 1.86 1.63
CA GLU A 69 -30.13 3.11 1.76
C GLU A 69 -28.78 2.78 2.40
N ALA A 70 -27.70 2.89 1.64
CA ALA A 70 -26.36 2.56 2.12
C ALA A 70 -25.50 3.81 2.20
N SER A 71 -24.69 3.91 3.24
CA SER A 71 -23.75 5.00 3.42
C SER A 71 -22.52 4.56 4.21
N ARG A 72 -21.38 5.18 3.92
CA ARG A 72 -20.23 5.12 4.83
C ARG A 72 -20.46 6.11 5.98
N LEU A 73 -20.26 5.59 7.19
CA LEU A 73 -20.29 6.46 8.37
C LEU A 73 -18.92 7.17 8.54
N PRO A 74 -18.87 8.29 9.28
CA PRO A 74 -17.61 8.94 9.61
C PRO A 74 -16.63 7.98 10.26
N GLY A 75 -15.49 7.75 9.59
CA GLY A 75 -14.53 6.70 9.92
C GLY A 75 -14.57 5.59 8.87
N TYR A 76 -14.06 5.81 7.70
CA TYR A 76 -13.91 5.10 6.42
C TYR A 76 -14.25 3.58 6.36
N TYR A 77 -14.17 2.88 7.48
CA TYR A 77 -14.40 1.44 7.60
C TYR A 77 -15.79 1.09 8.15
N GLN A 78 -16.63 2.07 8.45
CA GLN A 78 -17.98 1.80 8.95
C GLN A 78 -19.01 2.03 7.85
N VAL A 79 -19.92 1.06 7.72
CA VAL A 79 -21.03 1.13 6.78
C VAL A 79 -22.35 1.03 7.53
N GLU A 80 -23.31 1.77 7.04
CA GLU A 80 -24.71 1.66 7.46
C GLU A 80 -25.53 1.25 6.24
N ILE A 81 -26.33 0.21 6.37
CA ILE A 81 -27.25 -0.25 5.33
C ILE A 81 -28.65 -0.32 5.96
N LYS A 82 -29.50 0.62 5.59
CA LYS A 82 -30.90 0.66 5.99
C LYS A 82 -31.75 -0.10 4.99
N ILE A 83 -32.67 -0.90 5.49
CA ILE A 83 -33.64 -1.67 4.71
C ILE A 83 -35.05 -1.20 5.12
N PRO A 84 -35.55 -0.08 4.56
CA PRO A 84 -36.77 0.57 5.05
C PRO A 84 -37.99 -0.34 5.01
N SER A 85 -38.13 -1.13 3.95
CA SER A 85 -39.27 -2.07 3.78
C SER A 85 -39.29 -3.20 4.83
N MET A 86 -38.17 -3.46 5.50
CA MET A 86 -38.06 -4.47 6.54
C MET A 86 -37.99 -3.87 7.94
N ASN A 87 -38.03 -2.54 8.06
CA ASN A 87 -37.75 -1.80 9.30
C ASN A 87 -36.47 -2.31 9.98
N ALA A 88 -35.43 -2.47 9.17
CA ALA A 88 -34.15 -3.06 9.59
C ALA A 88 -32.96 -2.17 9.18
N CYS A 89 -31.87 -2.30 9.94
CA CYS A 89 -30.60 -1.62 9.68
C CYS A 89 -29.44 -2.54 10.04
N PHE A 90 -28.42 -2.54 9.19
CA PHE A 90 -27.13 -3.12 9.49
C PHE A 90 -26.10 -2.00 9.65
N THR A 91 -25.34 -2.02 10.75
CA THR A 91 -24.19 -1.14 10.96
C THR A 91 -22.99 -2.01 11.25
N GLY A 92 -21.97 -1.92 10.41
CA GLY A 92 -20.80 -2.80 10.51
C GLY A 92 -19.49 -2.10 10.24
N THR A 93 -18.40 -2.73 10.67
CA THR A 93 -17.03 -2.34 10.40
C THR A 93 -16.47 -3.29 9.34
N VAL A 94 -15.97 -2.74 8.27
CA VAL A 94 -15.27 -3.50 7.21
C VAL A 94 -13.91 -3.91 7.76
N LEU A 95 -13.74 -5.19 8.03
CA LEU A 95 -12.50 -5.72 8.61
C LEU A 95 -11.43 -5.98 7.54
N ASN A 96 -11.87 -6.44 6.36
CA ASN A 96 -11.03 -6.73 5.18
C ASN A 96 -11.93 -6.87 3.96
N SER A 97 -11.35 -7.21 2.79
CA SER A 97 -12.09 -7.41 1.53
C SER A 97 -13.16 -8.52 1.60
N ASP A 98 -13.12 -9.37 2.59
CA ASP A 98 -13.93 -10.58 2.66
C ASP A 98 -14.92 -10.59 3.83
N CYS A 99 -14.84 -9.59 4.73
CA CYS A 99 -15.60 -9.59 5.97
C CYS A 99 -16.01 -8.19 6.44
N ILE A 100 -17.32 -8.02 6.71
CA ILE A 100 -17.87 -6.88 7.46
C ILE A 100 -18.49 -7.44 8.74
N ASP A 101 -18.03 -7.00 9.90
CA ASP A 101 -18.55 -7.43 11.19
C ASP A 101 -19.37 -6.31 11.85
N GLY A 102 -20.55 -6.62 12.32
CA GLY A 102 -21.44 -5.57 12.81
C GLY A 102 -22.68 -6.04 13.54
N THR A 103 -23.65 -5.14 13.60
CA THR A 103 -24.92 -5.32 14.29
C THR A 103 -26.06 -5.15 13.30
N PHE A 104 -26.94 -6.12 13.23
CA PHE A 104 -28.20 -6.04 12.54
C PHE A 104 -29.32 -5.73 13.53
N SER A 105 -30.09 -4.69 13.25
CA SER A 105 -31.26 -4.32 14.03
C SER A 105 -32.53 -4.48 13.21
N GLN A 106 -33.57 -5.03 13.78
CA GLN A 106 -34.89 -5.11 13.18
C GLN A 106 -35.97 -4.92 14.23
N ASN A 107 -36.88 -3.98 13.98
CA ASN A 107 -37.99 -3.65 14.92
C ASN A 107 -37.47 -3.36 16.35
N GLY A 108 -36.33 -2.70 16.49
CA GLY A 108 -35.70 -2.36 17.77
C GLY A 108 -34.95 -3.50 18.46
N LYS A 109 -34.82 -4.67 17.85
CA LYS A 109 -34.02 -5.80 18.37
C LYS A 109 -32.71 -5.86 17.62
N GLU A 110 -31.60 -5.88 18.36
CA GLU A 110 -30.25 -5.95 17.84
C GLU A 110 -29.67 -7.34 18.01
N GLN A 111 -28.84 -7.75 17.03
CA GLN A 111 -28.09 -9.00 17.05
C GLN A 111 -26.80 -8.85 16.22
N PRO A 112 -25.76 -9.60 16.53
CA PRO A 112 -24.55 -9.61 15.72
C PRO A 112 -24.85 -10.18 14.33
N LEU A 113 -24.22 -9.57 13.31
CA LEU A 113 -24.24 -10.05 11.94
C LEU A 113 -22.86 -9.85 11.31
N LYS A 114 -22.31 -10.94 10.84
CA LYS A 114 -21.11 -10.94 10.02
C LYS A 114 -21.50 -11.15 8.56
N LEU A 115 -21.11 -10.23 7.68
CA LEU A 115 -21.25 -10.36 6.24
C LEU A 115 -19.93 -10.87 5.66
N LEU A 116 -20.01 -11.94 4.88
CA LEU A 116 -18.88 -12.51 4.15
C LEU A 116 -19.05 -12.25 2.65
N CYS A 117 -17.95 -11.86 2.02
CA CYS A 117 -17.92 -11.67 0.58
C CYS A 117 -18.06 -13.02 -0.14
N LYS A 118 -18.92 -13.09 -1.15
CA LYS A 118 -19.18 -14.30 -1.95
C LYS A 118 -19.06 -13.98 -3.42
N ASP A 119 -18.45 -14.91 -4.18
CA ASP A 119 -18.44 -14.80 -5.64
C ASP A 119 -19.78 -15.25 -6.25
N TYR A 120 -20.03 -14.77 -7.46
CA TYR A 120 -21.27 -14.98 -8.19
C TYR A 120 -21.46 -16.42 -8.64
N ASP A 121 -20.38 -17.12 -9.01
CA ASP A 121 -20.47 -18.42 -9.69
C ASP A 121 -20.19 -19.66 -8.83
N THR A 122 -19.44 -19.53 -7.75
CA THR A 122 -18.97 -20.71 -6.99
C THR A 122 -19.49 -20.80 -5.56
N GLY A 123 -20.03 -19.72 -4.99
CA GLY A 123 -20.42 -19.65 -3.58
C GLY A 123 -19.24 -19.68 -2.60
N GLU A 124 -18.02 -19.60 -3.10
CA GLU A 124 -16.80 -19.51 -2.29
C GLU A 124 -16.52 -18.07 -1.87
N VAL A 125 -15.79 -17.91 -0.77
CA VAL A 125 -15.31 -16.60 -0.33
C VAL A 125 -14.12 -16.22 -1.22
N VAL A 126 -14.24 -15.15 -1.99
CA VAL A 126 -13.21 -14.73 -2.94
C VAL A 126 -12.86 -13.27 -2.71
N ALA A 127 -11.57 -12.98 -2.67
CA ALA A 127 -11.08 -11.62 -2.71
C ALA A 127 -11.20 -11.08 -4.14
N HIS A 128 -12.03 -10.06 -4.34
CA HIS A 128 -12.22 -9.47 -5.66
C HIS A 128 -11.14 -8.43 -5.96
N ILE A 129 -10.14 -8.82 -6.75
CA ILE A 129 -9.39 -7.86 -7.56
C ILE A 129 -10.13 -7.81 -8.90
N ARG A 130 -10.93 -6.78 -9.16
CA ARG A 130 -11.44 -6.53 -10.50
C ARG A 130 -10.26 -6.13 -11.37
N PRO A 131 -9.97 -6.85 -12.48
CA PRO A 131 -9.04 -6.33 -13.46
C PRO A 131 -9.63 -5.04 -14.02
N GLN A 132 -8.99 -3.92 -13.72
CA GLN A 132 -9.37 -2.63 -14.30
C GLN A 132 -9.09 -2.68 -15.80
N LYS A 133 -9.98 -2.06 -16.59
CA LYS A 133 -9.63 -1.74 -17.98
C LYS A 133 -8.44 -0.80 -17.93
N PRO A 134 -7.35 -1.10 -18.64
CA PRO A 134 -6.19 -0.22 -18.66
C PRO A 134 -6.65 1.18 -19.05
N LYS A 135 -6.25 2.18 -18.21
CA LYS A 135 -6.49 3.58 -18.53
C LYS A 135 -5.76 3.90 -19.84
N PRO A 136 -6.34 4.75 -20.71
CA PRO A 136 -5.67 5.12 -21.95
C PRO A 136 -4.31 5.76 -21.65
N LEU A 137 -3.31 5.44 -22.45
CA LEU A 137 -1.98 5.99 -22.32
C LEU A 137 -2.00 7.48 -22.67
N VAL A 138 -1.46 8.31 -21.78
CA VAL A 138 -1.37 9.75 -21.99
C VAL A 138 0.08 10.12 -22.34
N MET A 139 0.31 10.69 -23.51
CA MET A 139 1.58 11.33 -23.86
C MET A 139 1.49 12.84 -23.67
N ILE A 140 2.55 13.43 -23.13
CA ILE A 140 2.69 14.89 -23.05
C ILE A 140 3.61 15.33 -24.18
N ASP A 141 3.14 16.24 -25.02
CA ASP A 141 3.95 16.81 -26.12
C ASP A 141 5.05 17.77 -25.59
N SER A 142 5.90 18.24 -26.50
CA SER A 142 6.97 19.18 -26.15
C SER A 142 6.51 20.53 -25.61
N LEU A 143 5.20 20.81 -25.65
CA LEU A 143 4.56 22.02 -25.15
C LEU A 143 3.83 21.78 -23.83
N GLY A 144 3.87 20.55 -23.30
CA GLY A 144 3.21 20.19 -22.04
C GLY A 144 1.73 19.81 -22.18
N ASN A 145 1.20 19.61 -23.39
CA ASN A 145 -0.17 19.21 -23.60
C ASN A 145 -0.32 17.70 -23.51
N GLU A 146 -1.36 17.25 -22.81
CA GLU A 146 -1.70 15.83 -22.68
C GLU A 146 -2.41 15.35 -23.96
N LYS A 147 -1.88 14.29 -24.56
CA LYS A 147 -2.52 13.58 -25.67
C LYS A 147 -2.79 12.15 -25.25
N ILE A 148 -4.08 11.80 -25.18
CA ILE A 148 -4.51 10.43 -24.93
C ILE A 148 -4.17 9.58 -26.15
N ILE A 149 -3.36 8.53 -25.95
CA ILE A 149 -3.08 7.55 -26.99
C ILE A 149 -3.94 6.33 -26.71
N GLU A 150 -5.04 6.21 -27.44
CA GLU A 150 -5.81 4.99 -27.42
C GLU A 150 -5.07 3.88 -28.17
N LYS A 151 -4.68 2.86 -27.41
CA LYS A 151 -4.51 1.47 -27.83
C LYS A 151 -3.32 1.02 -28.66
N GLU A 152 -2.50 1.82 -29.28
CA GLU A 152 -1.35 1.26 -29.98
C GLU A 152 -0.11 2.13 -29.81
N TRP A 153 0.88 1.58 -29.11
CA TRP A 153 2.24 2.06 -29.19
C TRP A 153 2.77 1.84 -30.62
N LYS A 154 2.52 2.80 -31.50
CA LYS A 154 3.08 2.83 -32.86
C LYS A 154 4.38 3.63 -32.89
N GLY A 155 5.33 3.22 -32.12
CA GLY A 155 6.68 3.77 -32.09
C GLY A 155 7.68 2.68 -31.72
N ASN A 156 8.96 3.00 -31.74
CA ASN A 156 10.07 2.07 -31.45
C ASN A 156 10.16 1.63 -29.97
N ILE A 157 9.04 1.46 -29.28
CA ILE A 157 9.01 0.99 -27.90
C ILE A 157 8.80 -0.51 -27.92
N THR A 158 9.75 -1.22 -27.36
CA THR A 158 9.65 -2.65 -27.14
C THR A 158 9.13 -2.90 -25.73
N PHE A 159 8.15 -3.76 -25.59
CA PHE A 159 7.78 -4.33 -24.30
C PHE A 159 7.85 -5.84 -24.39
N ARG A 160 8.20 -6.48 -23.27
CA ARG A 160 8.24 -7.95 -23.17
C ARG A 160 7.76 -8.37 -21.80
N GLU A 161 6.87 -9.36 -21.78
CA GLU A 161 6.59 -10.14 -20.59
C GLU A 161 7.83 -10.98 -20.28
N VAL A 162 8.29 -10.90 -19.05
CA VAL A 162 9.52 -11.54 -18.60
C VAL A 162 9.28 -12.33 -17.33
N LYS A 163 10.08 -13.40 -17.16
CA LYS A 163 10.16 -14.13 -15.90
C LYS A 163 11.61 -14.22 -15.49
N PHE A 164 11.89 -13.97 -14.23
CA PHE A 164 13.20 -14.04 -13.60
C PHE A 164 13.03 -14.53 -12.16
N GLY A 165 14.11 -14.74 -11.44
CA GLY A 165 13.98 -15.18 -10.06
C GLY A 165 15.29 -15.65 -9.46
N HIS A 166 15.19 -16.23 -8.28
CA HIS A 166 16.30 -16.81 -7.54
C HIS A 166 15.81 -18.01 -6.73
N ASP A 167 16.67 -18.97 -6.46
CA ASP A 167 16.34 -20.20 -5.74
C ASP A 167 15.06 -20.86 -6.31
N ASP A 168 14.02 -21.00 -5.50
CA ASP A 168 12.71 -21.55 -5.86
C ASP A 168 11.65 -20.46 -6.14
N VAL A 169 12.06 -19.21 -6.23
CA VAL A 169 11.17 -18.06 -6.47
C VAL A 169 11.21 -17.66 -7.93
N THR A 170 10.04 -17.56 -8.54
CA THR A 170 9.84 -16.99 -9.88
C THR A 170 9.03 -15.71 -9.76
N LEU A 171 9.50 -14.66 -10.42
CA LEU A 171 8.85 -13.36 -10.50
C LEU A 171 8.45 -13.08 -11.94
N ALA A 172 7.26 -12.55 -12.13
CA ALA A 172 6.74 -12.16 -13.43
C ALA A 172 6.71 -10.65 -13.57
N GLY A 173 7.06 -10.12 -14.71
CA GLY A 173 7.10 -8.69 -14.92
C GLY A 173 6.97 -8.30 -16.38
N THR A 174 6.91 -7.00 -16.63
CA THR A 174 6.94 -6.42 -17.97
C THR A 174 8.14 -5.48 -18.07
N LEU A 175 9.02 -5.76 -19.02
CA LEU A 175 10.13 -4.89 -19.38
C LEU A 175 9.73 -3.99 -20.56
N TYR A 176 9.74 -2.70 -20.32
CA TYR A 176 9.52 -1.65 -21.34
C TYR A 176 10.84 -0.94 -21.62
N TYR A 177 11.25 -0.85 -22.88
CA TYR A 177 12.44 -0.06 -23.23
C TYR A 177 12.33 0.59 -24.62
N PRO A 178 12.59 1.90 -24.68
CA PRO A 178 12.41 2.67 -25.92
C PRO A 178 13.64 2.60 -26.84
N CYS A 179 14.80 2.25 -26.33
CA CYS A 179 16.06 2.19 -27.08
C CYS A 179 17.12 1.34 -26.38
N SER A 180 18.08 0.83 -27.11
CA SER A 180 19.17 -0.03 -26.60
C SER A 180 20.16 0.68 -25.66
N ASN A 181 20.20 2.00 -25.65
CA ASN A 181 21.14 2.78 -24.83
C ASN A 181 20.45 3.68 -23.82
N CYS A 182 19.14 3.50 -23.61
CA CYS A 182 18.42 4.26 -22.62
C CYS A 182 18.73 3.77 -21.19
N PRO A 183 18.60 4.64 -20.17
CA PRO A 183 18.56 4.19 -18.81
C PRO A 183 17.34 3.30 -18.57
N VAL A 184 17.44 2.36 -17.64
CA VAL A 184 16.35 1.48 -17.24
C VAL A 184 16.19 1.55 -15.73
N ALA A 185 14.97 1.78 -15.27
CA ALA A 185 14.61 1.78 -13.87
C ALA A 185 13.84 0.50 -13.51
N ILE A 186 14.15 -0.10 -12.38
CA ILE A 186 13.35 -1.18 -11.77
C ILE A 186 12.44 -0.53 -10.75
N ILE A 187 11.13 -0.70 -10.87
CA ILE A 187 10.19 -0.24 -9.85
C ILE A 187 10.09 -1.31 -8.77
N VAL A 188 10.35 -0.89 -7.52
CA VAL A 188 10.23 -1.72 -6.32
C VAL A 188 9.09 -1.17 -5.47
N SER A 189 8.08 -1.99 -5.26
CA SER A 189 6.85 -1.64 -4.55
C SER A 189 7.09 -1.44 -3.05
N GLY A 190 6.15 -0.77 -2.41
CA GLY A 190 6.10 -0.63 -0.95
C GLY A 190 5.56 -1.87 -0.26
N SER A 191 5.38 -1.79 1.05
CA SER A 191 4.91 -2.88 1.89
C SER A 191 3.54 -3.43 1.47
N GLY A 192 3.37 -4.73 1.62
CA GLY A 192 2.16 -5.46 1.21
C GLY A 192 2.28 -6.02 -0.19
N THR A 193 1.48 -7.05 -0.47
CA THR A 193 1.50 -7.72 -1.78
C THR A 193 0.93 -6.81 -2.86
N GLN A 194 1.74 -6.44 -3.85
CA GLN A 194 1.37 -5.54 -4.93
C GLN A 194 1.66 -6.15 -6.30
N ASP A 195 0.77 -5.86 -7.26
CA ASP A 195 1.02 -6.16 -8.66
C ASP A 195 2.01 -5.16 -9.28
N ARG A 196 2.49 -5.46 -10.48
CA ARG A 196 3.47 -4.66 -11.24
C ARG A 196 3.03 -3.23 -11.54
N ASP A 197 1.73 -2.95 -11.52
CA ASP A 197 1.14 -1.64 -11.75
C ASP A 197 0.96 -0.85 -10.44
N GLY A 198 1.05 -1.52 -9.28
CA GLY A 198 0.76 -0.97 -7.96
C GLY A 198 -0.72 -0.68 -7.79
N THR A 199 -1.58 -1.56 -8.30
CA THR A 199 -3.03 -1.35 -8.32
C THR A 199 -3.59 -1.21 -6.91
N MET A 200 -4.10 -0.03 -6.59
CA MET A 200 -4.78 0.29 -5.34
C MET A 200 -5.81 1.41 -5.55
N PHE A 201 -6.98 1.31 -4.93
CA PHE A 201 -8.03 2.36 -4.99
C PHE A 201 -8.35 2.85 -6.41
N ASP A 202 -8.50 2.01 -7.40
CA ASP A 202 -8.67 2.40 -8.80
C ASP A 202 -7.48 3.17 -9.43
N GLN A 203 -6.32 3.17 -8.79
CA GLN A 203 -5.12 3.85 -9.24
C GLN A 203 -3.99 2.86 -9.51
N GLN A 204 -3.07 3.25 -10.38
CA GLN A 204 -1.91 2.46 -10.78
C GLN A 204 -0.65 3.34 -10.78
N PRO A 205 -0.16 3.75 -9.59
CA PRO A 205 0.93 4.72 -9.47
C PRO A 205 2.23 4.27 -10.17
N TYR A 206 2.56 2.99 -10.09
CA TYR A 206 3.79 2.49 -10.72
C TYR A 206 3.67 2.46 -12.23
N ARG A 207 2.51 2.10 -12.74
CA ARG A 207 2.21 2.21 -14.16
C ARG A 207 2.27 3.66 -14.65
N ALA A 208 1.70 4.61 -13.90
CA ALA A 208 1.75 6.03 -14.26
C ALA A 208 3.18 6.58 -14.32
N ILE A 209 4.07 6.12 -13.41
CA ILE A 209 5.51 6.42 -13.47
C ILE A 209 6.13 5.79 -14.72
N ALA A 210 5.89 4.50 -14.95
CA ALA A 210 6.47 3.76 -16.06
C ALA A 210 6.10 4.38 -17.43
N GLU A 211 4.82 4.67 -17.65
CA GLU A 211 4.32 5.31 -18.88
C GLU A 211 4.92 6.69 -19.11
N TYR A 212 5.05 7.50 -18.04
CA TYR A 212 5.65 8.82 -18.13
C TYR A 212 7.13 8.75 -18.50
N LEU A 213 7.90 7.86 -17.88
CA LEU A 213 9.32 7.67 -18.13
C LEU A 213 9.58 7.14 -19.54
N LEU A 214 8.80 6.14 -19.93
CA LEU A 214 8.91 5.46 -21.22
C LEU A 214 8.68 6.43 -22.39
N SER A 215 7.66 7.28 -22.31
CA SER A 215 7.38 8.30 -23.32
C SER A 215 8.51 9.34 -23.47
N ARG A 216 9.48 9.32 -22.55
CA ARG A 216 10.61 10.27 -22.52
C ARG A 216 11.98 9.61 -22.61
N GLY A 217 12.03 8.37 -23.05
CA GLY A 217 13.27 7.67 -23.37
C GLY A 217 13.96 7.01 -22.19
N VAL A 218 13.22 6.67 -21.12
CA VAL A 218 13.68 5.84 -20.00
C VAL A 218 12.92 4.52 -20.00
N GLY A 219 13.63 3.40 -20.01
CA GLY A 219 13.03 2.08 -19.89
C GLY A 219 12.62 1.77 -18.44
N VAL A 220 11.69 0.85 -18.26
CA VAL A 220 11.20 0.46 -16.95
C VAL A 220 10.94 -1.05 -16.90
N LEU A 221 11.39 -1.70 -15.83
CA LEU A 221 10.97 -3.04 -15.44
C LEU A 221 10.02 -2.92 -14.25
N CYS A 222 8.77 -3.33 -14.47
CA CYS A 222 7.76 -3.50 -13.42
C CYS A 222 7.51 -5.00 -13.21
N TYR A 223 7.42 -5.46 -11.98
CA TYR A 223 7.18 -6.86 -11.69
C TYR A 223 6.15 -7.05 -10.57
N ASP A 224 5.43 -8.16 -10.65
CA ASP A 224 4.52 -8.59 -9.59
C ASP A 224 5.34 -9.10 -8.41
N GLU A 225 5.06 -8.64 -7.20
CA GLU A 225 5.66 -9.19 -6.01
C GLU A 225 5.24 -10.65 -5.78
N ARG A 226 5.95 -11.36 -4.92
CA ARG A 226 5.47 -12.65 -4.43
C ARG A 226 4.06 -12.52 -3.87
N GLY A 227 3.18 -13.44 -4.23
CA GLY A 227 1.77 -13.45 -3.85
C GLY A 227 0.88 -12.58 -4.74
N ALA A 228 1.43 -11.90 -5.76
CA ALA A 228 0.68 -11.14 -6.74
C ALA A 228 0.85 -11.70 -8.15
N GLY A 229 -0.14 -11.45 -9.00
CA GLY A 229 -0.12 -11.73 -10.43
C GLY A 229 0.34 -13.14 -10.78
N GLU A 230 1.38 -13.24 -11.60
CA GLU A 230 1.99 -14.51 -12.04
C GLU A 230 3.27 -14.89 -11.26
N SER A 231 3.61 -14.17 -10.21
CA SER A 231 4.76 -14.45 -9.37
C SER A 231 4.47 -15.56 -8.37
N SER A 232 5.54 -16.18 -7.83
CA SER A 232 5.45 -17.23 -6.82
C SER A 232 4.61 -16.81 -5.61
N PRO A 233 3.84 -17.72 -5.00
CA PRO A 233 3.03 -17.39 -3.83
C PRO A 233 3.91 -17.06 -2.62
N LEU A 234 3.34 -16.31 -1.65
CA LEU A 234 3.94 -16.09 -0.35
C LEU A 234 3.97 -17.39 0.46
N LYS A 235 5.05 -17.60 1.22
CA LYS A 235 5.19 -18.68 2.20
C LYS A 235 4.77 -18.26 3.62
N GLY A 236 4.60 -16.93 3.85
CA GLY A 236 4.25 -16.35 5.15
C GLY A 236 5.43 -16.15 6.11
N SER A 237 6.65 -16.40 5.64
CA SER A 237 7.89 -16.20 6.41
C SER A 237 8.80 -15.13 5.82
N GLU A 238 8.34 -14.46 4.79
CA GLU A 238 9.09 -13.44 4.09
C GLU A 238 9.42 -12.25 4.99
N THR A 239 10.52 -11.61 4.66
CA THR A 239 11.04 -10.42 5.32
C THR A 239 11.41 -9.37 4.27
N THR A 240 11.67 -8.14 4.68
CA THR A 240 12.24 -7.09 3.82
C THR A 240 13.48 -7.57 3.05
N PHE A 241 14.29 -8.46 3.63
CA PHE A 241 15.47 -8.99 2.97
C PHE A 241 15.15 -10.00 1.86
N ASP A 242 14.05 -10.74 1.97
CA ASP A 242 13.58 -11.61 0.90
C ASP A 242 13.09 -10.79 -0.29
N PHE A 243 12.36 -9.70 -0.05
CA PHE A 243 11.96 -8.76 -1.10
C PHE A 243 13.17 -8.01 -1.69
N ALA A 244 14.21 -7.74 -0.90
CA ALA A 244 15.47 -7.20 -1.43
C ALA A 244 16.16 -8.18 -2.38
N ARG A 245 16.12 -9.50 -2.10
CA ARG A 245 16.63 -10.53 -3.01
C ARG A 245 15.81 -10.62 -4.29
N ASP A 246 14.49 -10.42 -4.22
CA ASP A 246 13.62 -10.36 -5.39
C ASP A 246 13.97 -9.18 -6.30
N ALA A 247 14.16 -8.00 -5.71
CA ALA A 247 14.58 -6.81 -6.45
C ALA A 247 16.01 -6.96 -7.02
N GLN A 248 16.91 -7.67 -6.31
CA GLN A 248 18.23 -7.99 -6.84
C GLN A 248 18.14 -8.96 -8.02
N ALA A 249 17.26 -9.95 -7.98
CA ALA A 249 17.04 -10.86 -9.11
C ALA A 249 16.50 -10.11 -10.35
N ALA A 250 15.65 -9.08 -10.14
CA ALA A 250 15.22 -8.19 -11.22
C ALA A 250 16.40 -7.41 -11.82
N PHE A 251 17.32 -6.94 -10.98
CA PHE A 251 18.53 -6.25 -11.41
C PHE A 251 19.47 -7.18 -12.19
N ASP A 252 19.74 -8.38 -11.67
CA ASP A 252 20.61 -9.34 -12.32
C ASP A 252 20.03 -9.82 -13.65
N PHE A 253 18.70 -10.00 -13.74
CA PHE A 253 18.03 -10.26 -15.01
C PHE A 253 18.31 -9.16 -16.05
N LEU A 254 18.25 -7.88 -15.66
CA LEU A 254 18.58 -6.79 -16.57
C LEU A 254 20.05 -6.73 -16.92
N MET A 255 20.95 -7.13 -15.99
CA MET A 255 22.39 -7.17 -16.27
C MET A 255 22.77 -8.29 -17.25
N ASP A 256 21.96 -9.32 -17.37
CA ASP A 256 22.14 -10.40 -18.36
C ASP A 256 21.33 -10.16 -19.64
N TYR A 257 20.44 -9.13 -19.66
CA TYR A 257 19.54 -8.88 -20.77
C TYR A 257 20.26 -8.16 -21.92
N GLU A 258 20.28 -8.78 -23.11
CA GLU A 258 20.83 -8.14 -24.31
C GLU A 258 19.94 -6.98 -24.77
N GLY A 259 20.56 -5.90 -25.22
CA GLY A 259 19.86 -4.76 -25.83
C GLY A 259 19.55 -3.59 -24.91
N ILE A 260 20.05 -3.61 -23.65
CA ILE A 260 20.02 -2.45 -22.74
C ILE A 260 21.44 -2.02 -22.37
N ASN A 261 21.59 -0.82 -21.84
CA ASN A 261 22.87 -0.35 -21.32
C ASN A 261 23.02 -0.69 -19.83
N HIS A 262 23.81 -1.70 -19.53
CA HIS A 262 24.03 -2.20 -18.17
C HIS A 262 24.63 -1.15 -17.21
N SER A 263 25.33 -0.12 -17.73
CA SER A 263 25.84 0.98 -16.89
C SER A 263 24.79 2.01 -16.52
N ARG A 264 23.52 1.81 -16.90
CA ARG A 264 22.41 2.76 -16.76
C ARG A 264 21.17 2.11 -16.13
N VAL A 265 21.36 1.08 -15.32
CA VAL A 265 20.29 0.39 -14.58
C VAL A 265 20.27 0.88 -13.15
N GLY A 266 19.10 1.19 -12.63
CA GLY A 266 18.89 1.61 -11.24
C GLY A 266 17.49 1.33 -10.73
N TYR A 267 17.21 1.77 -9.52
CA TYR A 267 15.96 1.50 -8.83
C TYR A 267 15.10 2.76 -8.67
N ILE A 268 13.79 2.58 -8.72
CA ILE A 268 12.77 3.49 -8.19
C ILE A 268 12.01 2.71 -7.13
N GLY A 269 12.24 2.99 -5.86
CA GLY A 269 11.58 2.29 -4.76
C GLY A 269 10.59 3.18 -4.02
N HIS A 270 9.39 2.69 -3.77
CA HIS A 270 8.36 3.39 -3.01
C HIS A 270 8.26 2.82 -1.60
N SER A 271 8.23 3.67 -0.57
CA SER A 271 8.07 3.26 0.82
C SER A 271 9.13 2.20 1.21
N GLU A 272 8.75 1.00 1.67
CA GLU A 272 9.69 -0.10 1.91
C GLU A 272 10.56 -0.43 0.69
N GLY A 273 10.01 -0.29 -0.52
CA GLY A 273 10.79 -0.46 -1.76
C GLY A 273 11.95 0.53 -1.88
N GLY A 274 11.82 1.74 -1.33
CA GLY A 274 12.93 2.70 -1.21
C GLY A 274 14.02 2.19 -0.27
N GLN A 275 13.66 1.57 0.84
CA GLN A 275 14.60 0.93 1.77
C GLN A 275 15.28 -0.30 1.13
N ILE A 276 14.52 -1.11 0.39
CA ILE A 276 15.04 -2.22 -0.40
C ILE A 276 16.05 -1.73 -1.44
N ALA A 277 15.75 -0.63 -2.15
CA ALA A 277 16.68 -0.04 -3.10
C ALA A 277 17.98 0.43 -2.45
N PHE A 278 17.94 0.95 -1.22
CA PHE A 278 19.15 1.29 -0.45
C PHE A 278 19.96 0.05 -0.10
N ILE A 279 19.33 -1.03 0.35
CA ILE A 279 20.00 -2.30 0.68
C ILE A 279 20.75 -2.84 -0.55
N ASN A 280 20.08 -2.87 -1.70
CA ASN A 280 20.67 -3.41 -2.93
C ASN A 280 21.77 -2.50 -3.49
N ALA A 281 21.59 -1.17 -3.48
CA ALA A 281 22.61 -0.22 -3.91
C ALA A 281 23.87 -0.21 -3.00
N ALA A 282 23.70 -0.58 -1.73
CA ALA A 282 24.81 -0.76 -0.79
C ALA A 282 25.60 -2.05 -1.06
N SER A 283 24.95 -3.06 -1.60
CA SER A 283 25.50 -4.39 -1.82
C SER A 283 26.04 -4.58 -3.24
N ASP A 284 25.49 -3.86 -4.22
CA ASP A 284 25.85 -4.00 -5.63
C ASP A 284 26.34 -2.66 -6.23
N PRO A 285 27.67 -2.51 -6.45
CA PRO A 285 28.23 -1.28 -7.02
C PRO A 285 27.87 -1.03 -8.50
N ARG A 286 27.23 -1.98 -9.18
CA ARG A 286 26.74 -1.82 -10.57
C ARG A 286 25.48 -0.96 -10.62
N VAL A 287 24.76 -0.74 -9.49
CA VAL A 287 23.58 0.11 -9.42
C VAL A 287 23.98 1.55 -9.79
N ALA A 288 23.38 2.08 -10.85
CA ALA A 288 23.75 3.37 -11.39
C ALA A 288 23.08 4.56 -10.67
N PHE A 289 21.89 4.36 -10.17
CA PHE A 289 21.11 5.38 -9.45
C PHE A 289 20.03 4.74 -8.56
N VAL A 290 19.58 5.49 -7.57
CA VAL A 290 18.40 5.18 -6.76
C VAL A 290 17.48 6.40 -6.73
N VAL A 291 16.19 6.18 -6.97
CA VAL A 291 15.12 7.12 -6.65
C VAL A 291 14.31 6.51 -5.51
N SER A 292 14.30 7.17 -4.38
CA SER A 292 13.52 6.77 -3.20
C SER A 292 12.28 7.66 -3.09
N LEU A 293 11.11 7.08 -3.20
CA LEU A 293 9.82 7.71 -3.04
C LEU A 293 9.30 7.40 -1.64
N ALA A 294 9.41 8.32 -0.71
CA ALA A 294 9.04 8.15 0.69
C ALA A 294 9.70 6.92 1.36
N GLY A 295 10.92 6.56 0.95
CA GLY A 295 11.64 5.43 1.55
C GLY A 295 12.20 5.78 2.92
N PRO A 296 11.91 4.97 3.96
CA PRO A 296 12.43 5.22 5.31
C PRO A 296 13.96 5.04 5.36
N ALA A 297 14.63 6.02 5.95
CA ALA A 297 16.08 6.05 6.08
C ALA A 297 16.57 6.03 7.53
N VAL A 298 15.66 5.82 8.47
CA VAL A 298 15.92 5.66 9.91
C VAL A 298 15.43 4.28 10.38
N LYS A 299 15.74 3.93 11.62
CA LYS A 299 15.32 2.62 12.17
C LYS A 299 13.81 2.41 12.01
N GLY A 300 13.41 1.20 11.64
CA GLY A 300 12.01 0.86 11.48
C GLY A 300 11.18 1.13 12.75
N ARG A 301 11.76 0.92 13.94
CA ARG A 301 11.15 1.31 15.23
C ARG A 301 10.76 2.80 15.24
N ASP A 302 11.65 3.67 14.81
CA ASP A 302 11.42 5.11 14.86
C ASP A 302 10.41 5.55 13.78
N VAL A 303 10.44 4.89 12.62
CA VAL A 303 9.42 5.08 11.58
C VAL A 303 8.04 4.75 12.13
N MET A 304 7.87 3.59 12.77
CA MET A 304 6.57 3.14 13.27
C MET A 304 6.05 4.02 14.40
N VAL A 305 6.91 4.45 15.32
CA VAL A 305 6.51 5.40 16.39
C VAL A 305 6.03 6.71 15.77
N LYS A 306 6.83 7.29 14.87
CA LYS A 306 6.50 8.57 14.23
C LYS A 306 5.20 8.48 13.41
N GLN A 307 5.01 7.41 12.64
CA GLN A 307 3.79 7.14 11.88
C GLN A 307 2.56 7.15 12.78
N ASN A 308 2.62 6.44 13.92
CA ASN A 308 1.52 6.37 14.87
C ASN A 308 1.18 7.75 15.45
N LEU A 309 2.19 8.49 15.88
CA LEU A 309 2.01 9.84 16.44
C LEU A 309 1.47 10.82 15.39
N SER A 310 2.01 10.78 14.18
CA SER A 310 1.57 11.64 13.07
C SER A 310 0.12 11.38 12.68
N MET A 311 -0.29 10.11 12.64
CA MET A 311 -1.68 9.74 12.33
C MET A 311 -2.65 10.27 13.38
N LEU A 312 -2.32 10.13 14.67
CA LEU A 312 -3.16 10.64 15.76
C LEU A 312 -3.28 12.17 15.72
N ASP A 313 -2.17 12.86 15.47
CA ASP A 313 -2.16 14.32 15.30
C ASP A 313 -3.04 14.77 14.11
N MET A 314 -2.92 14.09 12.96
CA MET A 314 -3.69 14.43 11.76
C MET A 314 -5.20 14.29 11.93
N VAL A 315 -5.66 13.35 12.76
CA VAL A 315 -7.09 13.21 13.10
C VAL A 315 -7.52 14.08 14.28
N GLY A 316 -6.66 15.00 14.72
CA GLY A 316 -6.96 15.95 15.81
C GLY A 316 -6.95 15.30 17.21
N MET A 317 -6.18 14.25 17.38
CA MET A 317 -6.06 13.50 18.63
C MET A 317 -4.59 13.46 19.10
N PRO A 318 -3.99 14.61 19.46
CA PRO A 318 -2.59 14.65 19.89
C PRO A 318 -2.43 13.81 21.16
N CYS A 319 -1.35 13.03 21.20
CA CYS A 319 -1.03 12.17 22.34
C CYS A 319 -0.55 12.97 23.55
N THR A 320 -0.98 12.51 24.74
CA THR A 320 -0.32 12.88 25.99
C THR A 320 1.06 12.22 26.08
N GLN A 321 1.93 12.69 26.97
CA GLN A 321 3.26 12.12 27.15
C GLN A 321 3.16 10.61 27.53
N ALA A 322 2.23 10.22 28.37
CA ALA A 322 2.01 8.81 28.74
C ALA A 322 1.60 7.94 27.55
N GLN A 323 0.83 8.47 26.62
CA GLN A 323 0.44 7.76 25.39
C GLN A 323 1.60 7.66 24.39
N VAL A 324 2.47 8.67 24.33
CA VAL A 324 3.72 8.59 23.56
C VAL A 324 4.58 7.45 24.09
N GLU A 325 4.80 7.39 25.42
CA GLU A 325 5.57 6.35 26.09
C GLU A 325 4.96 4.95 25.90
N GLU A 326 3.64 4.86 25.83
CA GLU A 326 2.91 3.62 25.51
C GLU A 326 3.23 3.11 24.11
N ILE A 327 3.16 4.00 23.11
CA ILE A 327 3.50 3.68 21.71
C ILE A 327 4.98 3.32 21.59
N GLU A 328 5.87 4.12 22.15
CA GLU A 328 7.31 3.86 22.13
C GLU A 328 7.66 2.52 22.76
N GLY A 329 7.12 2.24 23.96
CA GLY A 329 7.37 1.00 24.64
C GLY A 329 6.92 -0.24 23.87
N MET A 330 5.82 -0.15 23.11
CA MET A 330 5.38 -1.23 22.24
C MET A 330 6.41 -1.56 21.14
N PHE A 331 6.92 -0.54 20.47
CA PHE A 331 7.91 -0.73 19.42
C PHE A 331 9.31 -1.03 19.95
N ASP A 332 9.62 -0.61 21.17
CA ASP A 332 10.85 -1.01 21.89
C ASP A 332 10.85 -2.51 22.20
N ASP A 333 9.71 -3.06 22.62
CA ASP A 333 9.58 -4.50 22.82
C ASP A 333 9.79 -5.29 21.52
N ILE A 334 9.17 -4.86 20.42
CA ILE A 334 9.36 -5.52 19.11
C ILE A 334 10.83 -5.44 18.66
N ALA A 335 11.45 -4.29 18.85
CA ALA A 335 12.85 -4.08 18.48
C ALA A 335 13.83 -4.88 19.35
N GLY A 336 13.57 -4.96 20.67
CA GLY A 336 14.53 -5.45 21.65
C GLY A 336 14.34 -6.89 22.12
N MET A 337 13.12 -7.46 21.99
CA MET A 337 12.83 -8.81 22.49
C MET A 337 13.06 -9.86 21.41
N PRO A 338 14.06 -10.75 21.52
CA PRO A 338 14.35 -11.79 20.52
C PRO A 338 13.38 -12.97 20.58
N ASP A 339 12.83 -13.28 21.78
CA ASP A 339 11.89 -14.37 21.98
C ASP A 339 10.47 -13.95 21.57
N THR A 340 9.97 -14.54 20.50
CA THR A 340 8.63 -14.23 19.96
C THR A 340 7.50 -14.59 20.93
N THR A 341 7.66 -15.61 21.77
CA THR A 341 6.65 -16.01 22.76
C THR A 341 6.55 -14.95 23.85
N ALA A 342 7.70 -14.52 24.39
CA ALA A 342 7.77 -13.44 25.37
C ALA A 342 7.27 -12.11 24.78
N LEU A 343 7.61 -11.81 23.53
CA LEU A 343 7.11 -10.64 22.83
C LEU A 343 5.59 -10.64 22.69
N ARG A 344 4.99 -11.76 22.27
CA ARG A 344 3.53 -11.90 22.18
C ARG A 344 2.84 -11.64 23.50
N GLU A 345 3.39 -12.16 24.58
CA GLU A 345 2.83 -11.93 25.92
C GLU A 345 2.96 -10.46 26.34
N SER A 346 4.11 -9.82 26.10
CA SER A 346 4.29 -8.39 26.37
C SER A 346 3.29 -7.54 25.59
N LEU A 347 3.12 -7.80 24.29
CA LEU A 347 2.18 -7.05 23.46
C LEU A 347 0.73 -7.24 23.92
N ARG A 348 0.30 -8.46 24.33
CA ARG A 348 -1.02 -8.69 24.90
C ARG A 348 -1.25 -7.81 26.14
N GLN A 349 -0.29 -7.78 27.04
CA GLN A 349 -0.36 -6.98 28.28
C GLN A 349 -0.45 -5.49 27.96
N ARG A 350 0.35 -5.00 27.02
CA ARG A 350 0.31 -3.60 26.59
C ARG A 350 -1.04 -3.22 25.97
N PHE A 351 -1.55 -4.03 25.05
CA PHE A 351 -2.88 -3.79 24.46
C PHE A 351 -4.00 -3.84 25.49
N ALA A 352 -3.96 -4.77 26.43
CA ALA A 352 -4.95 -4.88 27.51
C ALA A 352 -4.91 -3.67 28.46
N ALA A 353 -3.74 -3.08 28.68
CA ALA A 353 -3.54 -1.91 29.53
C ALA A 353 -3.63 -0.56 28.79
N SER A 354 -3.86 -0.58 27.48
CA SER A 354 -3.79 0.62 26.63
C SER A 354 -4.75 1.72 27.07
N THR A 355 -4.24 2.94 27.09
CA THR A 355 -5.00 4.17 27.36
C THR A 355 -5.43 4.88 26.06
N LEU A 356 -4.88 4.49 24.91
CA LEU A 356 -5.23 5.05 23.61
C LEU A 356 -6.64 4.64 23.19
N GLN A 357 -6.98 3.37 23.40
CA GLN A 357 -8.30 2.83 23.11
C GLN A 357 -8.57 1.56 23.94
N ARG A 358 -9.81 1.11 23.95
CA ARG A 358 -10.18 -0.17 24.52
C ARG A 358 -10.15 -1.26 23.45
N TYR A 359 -9.27 -2.22 23.60
CA TYR A 359 -9.16 -3.39 22.72
C TYR A 359 -10.08 -4.51 23.19
N THR A 360 -10.72 -5.20 22.23
CA THR A 360 -11.35 -6.49 22.52
C THR A 360 -10.30 -7.60 22.51
N PRO A 361 -10.55 -8.75 23.17
CA PRO A 361 -9.60 -9.88 23.12
C PRO A 361 -9.25 -10.32 21.70
N GLU A 362 -10.22 -10.33 20.79
CA GLU A 362 -10.03 -10.70 19.38
C GLU A 362 -9.12 -9.73 18.67
N LEU A 363 -9.30 -8.42 18.90
CA LEU A 363 -8.47 -7.38 18.31
C LEU A 363 -7.04 -7.44 18.85
N ILE A 364 -6.86 -7.75 20.14
CA ILE A 364 -5.53 -7.97 20.73
C ILE A 364 -4.83 -9.11 19.98
N GLU A 365 -5.48 -10.27 19.84
CA GLU A 365 -4.85 -11.43 19.18
C GLU A 365 -4.52 -11.15 17.71
N GLN A 366 -5.37 -10.46 16.97
CA GLN A 366 -5.11 -10.05 15.59
C GLN A 366 -3.91 -9.10 15.51
N SER A 367 -3.84 -8.09 16.38
CA SER A 367 -2.73 -7.15 16.43
C SER A 367 -1.42 -7.84 16.79
N VAL A 368 -1.43 -8.70 17.80
CA VAL A 368 -0.26 -9.48 18.22
C VAL A 368 0.21 -10.42 17.09
N ALA A 369 -0.72 -11.10 16.43
CA ALA A 369 -0.38 -11.98 15.30
C ALA A 369 0.32 -11.22 14.18
N LEU A 370 -0.20 -10.05 13.79
CA LEU A 370 0.39 -9.20 12.76
C LEU A 370 1.77 -8.67 13.17
N MET A 371 1.87 -8.08 14.37
CA MET A 371 3.11 -7.43 14.85
C MET A 371 4.23 -8.44 15.16
N THR A 372 3.91 -9.73 15.23
CA THR A 372 4.88 -10.81 15.41
C THR A 372 5.11 -11.65 14.15
N THR A 373 4.67 -11.17 12.98
CA THR A 373 5.08 -11.78 11.71
C THR A 373 6.57 -11.56 11.45
N PRO A 374 7.25 -12.46 10.76
CA PRO A 374 8.66 -12.29 10.41
C PRO A 374 8.94 -10.97 9.70
N TRP A 375 8.07 -10.60 8.75
CA TRP A 375 8.17 -9.33 8.03
C TRP A 375 8.10 -8.13 8.97
N TYR A 376 7.03 -8.05 9.82
CA TYR A 376 6.83 -6.88 10.67
C TYR A 376 7.96 -6.70 11.67
N MET A 377 8.39 -7.80 12.33
CA MET A 377 9.52 -7.76 13.27
C MET A 377 10.82 -7.34 12.57
N THR A 378 11.06 -7.83 11.36
CA THR A 378 12.26 -7.46 10.59
C THR A 378 12.23 -5.98 10.22
N PHE A 379 11.09 -5.47 9.72
CA PHE A 379 10.94 -4.06 9.38
C PHE A 379 11.20 -3.15 10.59
N VAL A 380 10.60 -3.44 11.75
CA VAL A 380 10.80 -2.65 12.98
C VAL A 380 12.24 -2.68 13.47
N ARG A 381 12.92 -3.82 13.34
CA ARG A 381 14.31 -4.02 13.78
C ARG A 381 15.35 -3.50 12.81
N LEU A 382 14.99 -3.26 11.57
CA LEU A 382 15.93 -2.85 10.54
C LEU A 382 16.50 -1.45 10.82
N ASP A 383 17.82 -1.36 10.87
CA ASP A 383 18.58 -0.11 10.87
C ASP A 383 19.18 0.09 9.46
N PRO A 384 18.71 1.05 8.68
CA PRO A 384 19.23 1.27 7.32
C PRO A 384 20.62 1.93 7.30
N LYS A 385 21.08 2.54 8.38
CA LYS A 385 22.32 3.32 8.41
C LYS A 385 23.55 2.57 7.85
N PRO A 386 23.82 1.29 8.22
CA PRO A 386 24.96 0.56 7.70
C PRO A 386 24.92 0.31 6.17
N TYR A 387 23.73 0.36 5.59
CA TYR A 387 23.54 0.28 4.12
C TYR A 387 23.75 1.66 3.49
N LEU A 388 23.13 2.71 4.05
CA LEU A 388 23.24 4.07 3.52
C LEU A 388 24.69 4.54 3.40
N GLU A 389 25.54 4.23 4.37
CA GLU A 389 26.97 4.57 4.39
C GLU A 389 27.79 3.92 3.26
N LYS A 390 27.26 2.84 2.65
CA LYS A 390 27.91 2.10 1.56
C LYS A 390 27.44 2.49 0.17
N ILE A 391 26.39 3.31 0.04
CA ILE A 391 25.86 3.73 -1.24
C ILE A 391 26.84 4.66 -1.95
N ASN A 392 27.22 4.30 -3.17
CA ASN A 392 28.14 5.06 -3.98
C ASN A 392 27.50 5.72 -5.22
N CYS A 393 26.32 5.31 -5.62
CA CYS A 393 25.58 5.88 -6.75
C CYS A 393 24.91 7.22 -6.39
N GLN A 394 24.32 7.87 -7.40
CA GLN A 394 23.48 9.05 -7.19
C GLN A 394 22.16 8.65 -6.58
N VAL A 395 21.65 9.40 -5.61
CA VAL A 395 20.37 9.16 -4.95
C VAL A 395 19.48 10.39 -5.05
N LEU A 396 18.23 10.22 -5.49
CA LEU A 396 17.14 11.17 -5.32
C LEU A 396 16.19 10.62 -4.24
N ALA A 397 15.93 11.41 -3.23
CA ALA A 397 14.90 11.10 -2.23
C ALA A 397 13.78 12.13 -2.31
N LEU A 398 12.57 11.69 -2.55
CA LEU A 398 11.36 12.50 -2.54
C LEU A 398 10.52 12.15 -1.31
N GLY A 399 9.89 13.14 -0.70
CA GLY A 399 8.95 12.98 0.40
C GLY A 399 7.78 13.93 0.27
N GLY A 400 6.60 13.51 0.68
CA GLY A 400 5.43 14.35 0.75
C GLY A 400 5.37 15.13 2.07
N GLU A 401 5.00 16.41 2.03
CA GLU A 401 4.84 17.23 3.23
C GLU A 401 3.73 16.69 4.16
N TRP A 402 2.69 16.11 3.57
CA TRP A 402 1.56 15.54 4.28
C TRP A 402 1.57 14.00 4.33
N ASP A 403 2.76 13.45 4.22
CA ASP A 403 2.98 12.01 4.42
C ASP A 403 2.99 11.70 5.92
N PHE A 404 1.97 10.97 6.38
CA PHE A 404 1.89 10.52 7.77
C PHE A 404 2.60 9.18 8.02
N GLN A 405 2.93 8.43 6.95
CA GLN A 405 3.54 7.12 7.08
C GLN A 405 5.05 7.21 7.25
N VAL A 406 5.71 8.03 6.45
CA VAL A 406 7.17 8.23 6.51
C VAL A 406 7.49 9.71 6.62
N ASP A 407 8.00 10.10 7.77
CA ASP A 407 8.45 11.48 8.01
C ASP A 407 9.65 11.82 7.12
N ALA A 408 9.39 12.70 6.15
CA ALA A 408 10.37 13.07 5.14
C ALA A 408 11.59 13.76 5.74
N GLU A 409 11.41 14.66 6.71
CA GLU A 409 12.50 15.44 7.31
C GLU A 409 13.50 14.53 8.03
N THR A 410 12.99 13.61 8.84
CA THR A 410 13.84 12.66 9.58
C THR A 410 14.62 11.76 8.61
N SER A 411 13.94 11.24 7.56
CA SER A 411 14.60 10.41 6.54
C SER A 411 15.63 11.19 5.73
N PHE A 412 15.34 12.45 5.35
CA PHE A 412 16.26 13.30 4.61
C PHE A 412 17.51 13.65 5.43
N ASN A 413 17.37 13.91 6.74
CA ASN A 413 18.49 14.18 7.61
C ASN A 413 19.43 12.97 7.72
N ALA A 414 18.88 11.76 7.85
CA ALA A 414 19.66 10.53 7.87
C ALA A 414 20.36 10.27 6.53
N LEU A 415 19.69 10.48 5.42
CA LEU A 415 20.27 10.36 4.07
C LEU A 415 21.41 11.35 3.85
N LYS A 416 21.21 12.63 4.15
CA LYS A 416 22.24 13.68 4.02
C LYS A 416 23.46 13.41 4.89
N ALA A 417 23.27 12.77 6.05
CA ALA A 417 24.37 12.42 6.96
C ALA A 417 25.18 11.21 6.49
N SER A 418 24.57 10.29 5.72
CA SER A 418 25.16 8.98 5.39
C SER A 418 25.52 8.81 3.91
N VAL A 419 24.78 9.42 2.99
CA VAL A 419 24.95 9.24 1.53
C VAL A 419 25.62 10.45 0.91
N LYS A 420 26.78 10.25 0.28
CA LYS A 420 27.58 11.34 -0.30
C LYS A 420 26.88 12.11 -1.43
N ASN A 421 26.16 11.39 -2.27
CA ASN A 421 25.57 11.91 -3.51
C ASN A 421 24.04 11.83 -3.45
N VAL A 422 23.44 12.52 -2.49
CA VAL A 422 21.97 12.54 -2.31
C VAL A 422 21.40 13.93 -2.60
N ARG A 423 20.29 13.94 -3.32
CA ARG A 423 19.38 15.07 -3.50
C ARG A 423 18.07 14.73 -2.80
N CYS A 424 17.62 15.57 -1.88
CA CYS A 424 16.36 15.41 -1.16
C CYS A 424 15.41 16.55 -1.54
N GLU A 425 14.16 16.22 -1.90
CA GLU A 425 13.12 17.18 -2.26
C GLU A 425 11.84 16.89 -1.50
N LEU A 426 11.35 17.88 -0.74
CA LEU A 426 10.05 17.83 -0.09
C LEU A 426 9.00 18.40 -1.05
N LEU A 427 7.96 17.64 -1.32
CA LEU A 427 6.85 18.07 -2.16
C LEU A 427 5.72 18.62 -1.28
N PRO A 428 5.42 19.94 -1.38
CA PRO A 428 4.33 20.54 -0.63
C PRO A 428 2.99 19.89 -0.97
N GLU A 429 2.12 19.73 0.01
CA GLU A 429 0.75 19.24 -0.17
C GLU A 429 0.64 17.82 -0.76
N HIS A 430 1.71 17.02 -0.71
CA HIS A 430 1.70 15.64 -1.20
C HIS A 430 1.61 14.65 -0.04
N ASN A 431 0.84 13.57 -0.27
CA ASN A 431 0.71 12.44 0.63
C ASN A 431 1.77 11.35 0.34
N HIS A 432 1.65 10.20 1.01
CA HIS A 432 2.56 9.06 0.86
C HIS A 432 2.60 8.46 -0.56
N LEU A 433 1.51 8.55 -1.32
CA LEU A 433 1.45 8.11 -2.72
C LEU A 433 1.82 9.22 -3.72
N PHE A 434 2.36 10.33 -3.24
CA PHE A 434 2.72 11.49 -4.06
C PHE A 434 1.55 12.06 -4.86
N GLN A 435 0.36 11.95 -4.33
CA GLN A 435 -0.84 12.62 -4.82
C GLN A 435 -0.88 14.01 -4.22
N GLN A 436 -1.20 15.02 -5.03
CA GLN A 436 -1.43 16.37 -4.52
C GLN A 436 -2.80 16.44 -3.87
N CYS A 437 -2.86 16.89 -2.61
CA CYS A 437 -4.05 16.92 -1.79
C CYS A 437 -4.51 18.35 -1.52
N ALA A 438 -5.81 18.57 -1.35
CA ALA A 438 -6.36 19.89 -1.07
C ALA A 438 -6.26 20.27 0.43
N SER A 439 -6.10 19.30 1.31
CA SER A 439 -5.88 19.54 2.74
C SER A 439 -5.11 18.39 3.39
N LYS A 440 -4.51 18.65 4.55
CA LYS A 440 -3.79 17.65 5.35
C LYS A 440 -4.70 16.50 5.78
N LEU A 441 -5.99 16.76 6.07
CA LEU A 441 -6.92 15.69 6.43
C LEU A 441 -7.28 14.82 5.22
N GLU A 442 -7.43 15.43 4.04
CA GLU A 442 -7.72 14.69 2.81
C GLU A 442 -6.55 13.83 2.36
N SER A 443 -5.32 14.14 2.77
CA SER A 443 -4.15 13.31 2.45
C SER A 443 -4.22 11.89 3.03
N LEU A 444 -5.09 11.67 4.02
CA LEU A 444 -5.39 10.33 4.55
C LEU A 444 -6.22 9.47 3.61
N ASN A 445 -6.89 10.08 2.64
CA ASN A 445 -7.81 9.39 1.74
C ASN A 445 -7.20 9.22 0.35
N TYR A 446 -6.43 8.17 0.17
CA TYR A 446 -5.77 7.87 -1.09
C TYR A 446 -6.74 7.58 -2.26
N ALA A 447 -7.95 7.13 -1.96
CA ALA A 447 -8.94 6.76 -2.98
C ALA A 447 -9.52 7.95 -3.73
N THR A 448 -9.66 9.10 -3.06
CA THR A 448 -10.30 10.30 -3.64
C THR A 448 -9.31 11.29 -4.25
N GLN A 449 -8.01 11.09 -4.00
CA GLN A 449 -6.98 11.93 -4.59
C GLN A 449 -6.72 11.50 -6.05
N GLY A 450 -6.15 12.41 -6.83
CA GLY A 450 -5.75 12.13 -8.20
C GLY A 450 -4.62 11.09 -8.30
N GLU A 451 -4.11 10.86 -9.49
CA GLU A 451 -2.92 10.04 -9.71
C GLU A 451 -1.66 10.68 -9.07
N ILE A 452 -0.58 9.90 -8.99
CA ILE A 452 0.74 10.45 -8.65
C ILE A 452 1.05 11.71 -9.46
N SER A 453 1.48 12.76 -8.81
CA SER A 453 1.55 14.10 -9.39
C SER A 453 2.51 14.18 -10.60
N SER A 454 2.22 15.07 -11.51
CA SER A 454 3.12 15.36 -12.64
C SER A 454 4.47 15.91 -12.18
N THR A 455 4.50 16.65 -11.07
CA THR A 455 5.73 17.18 -10.46
C THR A 455 6.63 16.04 -10.01
N THR A 456 6.08 15.05 -9.31
CA THR A 456 6.85 13.87 -8.87
C THR A 456 7.45 13.14 -10.06
N ARG A 457 6.64 12.86 -11.09
CA ARG A 457 7.10 12.16 -12.30
C ARG A 457 8.18 12.95 -13.04
N ALA A 458 8.06 14.28 -13.11
CA ALA A 458 9.05 15.14 -13.73
C ALA A 458 10.39 15.17 -12.99
N LEU A 459 10.37 15.21 -11.65
CA LEU A 459 11.58 15.16 -10.82
C LEU A 459 12.33 13.83 -10.99
N ILE A 460 11.62 12.72 -11.04
CA ILE A 460 12.19 11.39 -11.32
C ILE A 460 12.92 11.40 -12.67
N LEU A 461 12.25 11.88 -13.72
CA LEU A 461 12.79 11.92 -15.06
C LEU A 461 14.04 12.82 -15.16
N ASP A 462 13.95 14.05 -14.63
CA ASP A 462 15.04 15.02 -14.61
C ASP A 462 16.28 14.45 -13.92
N PHE A 463 16.08 13.81 -12.76
CA PHE A 463 17.17 13.17 -12.05
C PHE A 463 17.81 12.04 -12.87
N ILE A 464 17.03 11.09 -13.38
CA ILE A 464 17.57 9.96 -14.16
C ILE A 464 18.36 10.46 -15.37
N LYS A 465 17.85 11.45 -16.10
CA LYS A 465 18.58 12.06 -17.21
C LYS A 465 19.82 12.80 -16.76
N GLY A 466 19.75 13.53 -15.64
CA GLY A 466 20.86 14.30 -15.07
C GLY A 466 22.05 13.45 -14.64
N VAL A 467 21.82 12.21 -14.20
CA VAL A 467 22.89 11.27 -13.84
C VAL A 467 23.85 11.03 -15.01
N TYR A 468 23.37 11.11 -16.26
CA TYR A 468 24.14 10.79 -17.45
C TYR A 468 24.65 12.00 -18.23
N THR A 469 24.09 13.19 -18.01
CA THR A 469 24.52 14.41 -18.69
C THR A 469 25.73 15.07 -18.04
N LYS A 470 26.02 14.81 -16.77
CA LYS A 470 27.16 15.35 -16.03
C LYS A 470 28.51 14.62 -16.27
N LYS A 471 28.55 13.59 -17.09
CA LYS A 471 29.76 12.80 -17.39
C LYS A 471 30.37 13.09 -18.77
N GLN A 472 29.98 14.23 -19.39
CA GLN A 472 30.64 14.70 -20.61
C GLN A 472 31.65 15.81 -20.33
#